data_e2f3bcaba3139aae770d42147d5c2b83
#
_entry.id   e2f3bcaba3139aae770d42147d5c2b83
#
_cell.length_a   1.000
_cell.length_b   1.000
_cell.length_c   1.000
_cell.angle_alpha   90.00
_cell.angle_beta   90.00
_cell.angle_gamma   90.00
#
_symmetry.space_group_name_H-M   'P 1'
#
loop_
_entity.id
_entity.type
_entity.pdbx_description
1 polymer ?
#
loop_
_entity_poly.entity_id
_entity_poly.type
_entity_poly.pdbx_seq_one_letter_code
_entity_poly.pdbx_strand_id
1 'polypeptide(L)'
;MNKYILQKSSTRPNGWVLTDRENGIVITFDEGLFNESQKVTFLEDVENPCATEIARIMREMGEWVARYHGAICFKDTFVFEFSEDESELYLVRTKAPCWRLVLNRGEFDNIKLATSLRKAAEFLTKKVR
;
A
#
# COMPACT_ATOMS: atom_id res chain seq x y z
N MET A 1 14.99 -0.48 11.10
CA MET A 1 14.40 0.83 10.71
C MET A 1 14.07 0.79 9.23
N ASN A 2 12.84 1.13 8.89
CA ASN A 2 12.42 1.09 7.49
C ASN A 2 13.01 2.27 6.71
N LYS A 3 13.43 2.01 5.48
CA LYS A 3 13.90 3.08 4.61
C LYS A 3 12.75 3.96 4.11
N TYR A 4 11.52 3.46 4.16
CA TYR A 4 10.32 4.20 3.76
C TYR A 4 9.57 4.73 4.97
N ILE A 5 9.06 5.95 4.85
CA ILE A 5 8.23 6.58 5.87
C ILE A 5 6.98 7.12 5.21
N LEU A 6 5.81 6.75 5.74
CA LEU A 6 4.54 7.28 5.30
C LEU A 6 3.96 8.15 6.41
N GLN A 7 3.73 9.42 6.12
CA GLN A 7 3.24 10.40 7.09
C GLN A 7 2.09 11.21 6.50
N LYS A 8 1.21 11.67 7.38
CA LYS A 8 0.16 12.58 6.96
C LYS A 8 0.77 13.95 6.63
N SER A 9 0.27 14.59 5.58
CA SER A 9 0.75 15.93 5.20
C SER A 9 0.36 16.96 6.26
N SER A 10 1.28 17.87 6.58
CA SER A 10 1.02 18.96 7.50
C SER A 10 0.32 20.14 6.82
N THR A 11 0.29 20.17 5.48
CA THR A 11 -0.23 21.31 4.70
C THR A 11 -1.53 21.02 3.96
N ARG A 12 -1.86 19.74 3.73
CA ARG A 12 -3.04 19.33 2.96
C ARG A 12 -3.91 18.40 3.79
N PRO A 13 -5.23 18.66 3.94
CA PRO A 13 -6.11 17.87 4.82
C PRO A 13 -6.16 16.37 4.49
N ASN A 14 -6.15 16.02 3.20
CA ASN A 14 -6.20 14.63 2.76
C ASN A 14 -4.90 14.17 2.14
N GLY A 15 -3.82 14.91 2.38
CA GLY A 15 -2.53 14.63 1.78
C GLY A 15 -1.69 13.69 2.62
N TRP A 16 -0.90 12.88 1.93
CA TRP A 16 0.08 11.97 2.54
C TRP A 16 1.43 12.15 1.88
N VAL A 17 2.48 11.86 2.62
CA VAL A 17 3.87 12.00 2.16
C VAL A 17 4.57 10.66 2.37
N LEU A 18 5.04 10.09 1.28
CA LEU A 18 5.84 8.86 1.29
C LEU A 18 7.27 9.22 0.94
N THR A 19 8.20 8.90 1.83
CA THR A 19 9.61 9.25 1.67
C THR A 19 10.49 8.01 1.63
N ASP A 20 11.37 7.93 0.63
CA ASP A 20 12.50 7.03 0.61
C ASP A 20 13.71 7.83 1.04
N ARG A 21 14.12 7.68 2.29
CA ARG A 21 15.20 8.48 2.87
C ARG A 21 16.57 8.10 2.33
N GLU A 22 16.71 6.86 1.92
CA GLU A 22 17.99 6.35 1.41
C GLU A 22 18.30 6.91 0.04
N ASN A 23 17.28 7.01 -0.82
CA ASN A 23 17.43 7.49 -2.19
C ASN A 23 16.98 8.95 -2.37
N GLY A 24 16.42 9.55 -1.33
CA GLY A 24 16.02 10.96 -1.35
C GLY A 24 14.82 11.28 -2.23
N ILE A 25 13.91 10.34 -2.42
CA ILE A 25 12.71 10.54 -3.22
C ILE A 25 11.50 10.70 -2.31
N VAL A 26 10.66 11.71 -2.61
CA VAL A 26 9.45 12.00 -1.86
C VAL A 26 8.28 11.99 -2.83
N ILE A 27 7.24 11.20 -2.50
CA ILE A 27 5.98 11.16 -3.25
C ILE A 27 4.89 11.72 -2.35
N THR A 28 4.20 12.77 -2.81
CA THR A 28 3.02 13.29 -2.14
C THR A 28 1.79 12.86 -2.92
N PHE A 29 0.73 12.52 -2.22
CA PHE A 29 -0.50 12.06 -2.85
C PHE A 29 -1.71 12.33 -1.95
N ASP A 30 -2.90 12.29 -2.52
CA ASP A 30 -4.15 12.40 -1.77
C ASP A 30 -4.63 11.01 -1.36
N GLU A 31 -5.25 10.93 -0.17
CA GLU A 31 -5.77 9.68 0.38
C GLU A 31 -6.70 8.99 -0.62
N GLY A 32 -6.46 7.70 -0.85
CA GLY A 32 -7.23 6.91 -1.79
C GLY A 32 -6.87 7.11 -3.26
N LEU A 33 -5.97 8.03 -3.58
CA LEU A 33 -5.65 8.43 -4.96
C LEU A 33 -4.14 8.36 -5.24
N PHE A 34 -3.47 7.32 -4.73
CA PHE A 34 -2.01 7.25 -4.84
C PHE A 34 -1.52 7.37 -6.29
N ASN A 35 -2.12 6.59 -7.21
CA ASN A 35 -1.67 6.60 -8.61
C ASN A 35 -2.13 7.82 -9.39
N GLU A 36 -3.27 8.42 -9.03
CA GLU A 36 -3.86 9.52 -9.77
C GLU A 36 -3.35 10.90 -9.35
N SER A 37 -2.88 11.04 -8.10
CA SER A 37 -2.53 12.34 -7.53
C SER A 37 -1.07 12.49 -7.15
N GLN A 38 -0.23 11.50 -7.44
CA GLN A 38 1.15 11.54 -6.95
C GLN A 38 1.98 12.64 -7.61
N LYS A 39 2.80 13.30 -6.76
CA LYS A 39 3.79 14.27 -7.18
C LYS A 39 5.12 13.86 -6.59
N VAL A 40 6.17 13.92 -7.38
CA VAL A 40 7.51 13.48 -7.00
C VAL A 40 8.42 14.68 -6.77
N THR A 41 9.08 14.69 -5.63
CA THR A 41 10.10 15.69 -5.31
C THR A 41 11.33 14.98 -4.75
N PHE A 42 12.39 15.71 -4.50
CA PHE A 42 13.67 15.15 -4.05
C PHE A 42 14.13 15.86 -2.78
N LEU A 43 14.76 15.10 -1.90
CA LEU A 43 15.39 15.68 -0.72
C LEU A 43 16.66 16.42 -1.14
N GLU A 44 16.89 17.61 -0.59
CA GLU A 44 18.02 18.46 -0.96
C GLU A 44 19.37 17.92 -0.50
N ASP A 45 19.37 17.19 0.59
CA ASP A 45 20.61 16.67 1.21
C ASP A 45 21.02 15.29 0.70
N VAL A 46 20.32 14.74 -0.29
CA VAL A 46 20.62 13.44 -0.87
C VAL A 46 20.86 13.62 -2.37
N GLU A 47 21.91 12.98 -2.89
CA GLU A 47 22.21 13.00 -4.31
C GLU A 47 21.09 12.31 -5.09
N ASN A 48 20.59 12.97 -6.13
CA ASN A 48 19.49 12.46 -6.93
C ASN A 48 19.94 11.26 -7.77
N PRO A 49 19.17 10.17 -7.78
CA PRO A 49 19.45 9.04 -8.66
C PRO A 49 19.19 9.38 -10.12
N CYS A 50 19.76 8.60 -11.03
CA CYS A 50 19.51 8.79 -12.45
C CYS A 50 18.08 8.37 -12.83
N ALA A 51 17.62 8.80 -14.00
CA ALA A 51 16.24 8.59 -14.45
C ALA A 51 15.81 7.10 -14.43
N THR A 52 16.70 6.19 -14.82
CA THR A 52 16.40 4.75 -14.83
C THR A 52 16.17 4.21 -13.42
N GLU A 53 16.97 4.68 -12.47
CA GLU A 53 16.83 4.26 -11.08
C GLU A 53 15.59 4.88 -10.42
N ILE A 54 15.21 6.10 -10.80
CA ILE A 54 14.02 6.74 -10.26
C ILE A 54 12.79 5.88 -10.53
N ALA A 55 12.64 5.37 -11.74
CA ALA A 55 11.51 4.52 -12.10
C ALA A 55 11.47 3.24 -11.25
N ARG A 56 12.63 2.61 -11.04
CA ARG A 56 12.74 1.41 -10.20
C ARG A 56 12.39 1.72 -8.74
N ILE A 57 12.93 2.80 -8.21
CA ILE A 57 12.71 3.20 -6.83
C ILE A 57 11.23 3.54 -6.59
N MET A 58 10.60 4.28 -7.50
CA MET A 58 9.18 4.61 -7.40
C MET A 58 8.30 3.36 -7.44
N ARG A 59 8.65 2.37 -8.27
CA ARG A 59 7.93 1.11 -8.30
C ARG A 59 8.05 0.38 -6.96
N GLU A 60 9.24 0.32 -6.38
CA GLU A 60 9.46 -0.29 -5.07
C GLU A 60 8.69 0.43 -3.97
N MET A 61 8.66 1.77 -4.01
CA MET A 61 7.88 2.57 -3.07
C MET A 61 6.39 2.24 -3.18
N GLY A 62 5.88 2.15 -4.41
CA GLY A 62 4.48 1.80 -4.68
C GLY A 62 4.14 0.39 -4.19
N GLU A 63 5.02 -0.57 -4.39
CA GLU A 63 4.83 -1.94 -3.90
C GLU A 63 4.78 -1.98 -2.37
N TRP A 64 5.63 -1.20 -1.72
CA TRP A 64 5.66 -1.12 -0.26
C TRP A 64 4.35 -0.56 0.31
N VAL A 65 3.83 0.55 -0.24
CA VAL A 65 2.56 1.11 0.25
C VAL A 65 1.38 0.20 -0.06
N ALA A 66 1.38 -0.47 -1.20
CA ALA A 66 0.32 -1.43 -1.52
C ALA A 66 0.32 -2.61 -0.54
N ARG A 67 1.50 -3.05 -0.13
CA ARG A 67 1.64 -4.19 0.78
C ARG A 67 1.25 -3.85 2.22
N TYR A 68 1.64 -2.69 2.72
CA TYR A 68 1.48 -2.35 4.12
C TYR A 68 0.48 -1.23 4.40
N HIS A 69 0.10 -0.45 3.41
CA HIS A 69 -0.74 0.74 3.58
C HIS A 69 -1.79 0.89 2.47
N GLY A 70 -2.26 -0.23 1.94
CA GLY A 70 -3.21 -0.20 0.82
C GLY A 70 -4.50 0.56 1.14
N ALA A 71 -4.96 0.51 2.39
CA ALA A 71 -6.19 1.19 2.80
C ALA A 71 -6.07 2.72 2.70
N ILE A 72 -4.85 3.26 2.90
CA ILE A 72 -4.59 4.69 2.80
C ILE A 72 -4.45 5.12 1.33
N CYS A 73 -3.81 4.27 0.53
CA CYS A 73 -3.37 4.64 -0.82
C CYS A 73 -4.41 4.41 -1.90
N PHE A 74 -5.33 3.48 -1.71
CA PHE A 74 -6.29 3.07 -2.74
C PHE A 74 -7.73 3.19 -2.25
N LYS A 75 -8.63 3.56 -3.14
CA LYS A 75 -10.04 3.80 -2.79
C LYS A 75 -10.94 2.57 -2.91
N ASP A 76 -10.36 1.40 -3.13
CA ASP A 76 -11.12 0.15 -3.12
C ASP A 76 -11.77 -0.06 -1.75
N THR A 77 -12.99 -0.60 -1.74
CA THR A 77 -13.71 -0.82 -0.49
C THR A 77 -13.01 -1.87 0.39
N PHE A 78 -12.40 -2.85 -0.23
CA PHE A 78 -11.65 -3.90 0.48
C PHE A 78 -10.24 -3.97 -0.06
N VAL A 79 -9.27 -4.01 0.85
CA VAL A 79 -7.85 -4.16 0.50
C VAL A 79 -7.21 -5.17 1.44
N PHE A 80 -6.11 -5.78 0.99
CA PHE A 80 -5.28 -6.62 1.84
C PHE A 80 -4.01 -5.87 2.22
N GLU A 81 -3.63 -6.01 3.49
CA GLU A 81 -2.38 -5.44 4.00
C GLU A 81 -1.68 -6.46 4.86
N PHE A 82 -0.33 -6.45 4.83
CA PHE A 82 0.46 -7.23 5.78
C PHE A 82 0.80 -6.37 7.00
N SER A 83 0.94 -7.03 8.16
CA SER A 83 1.59 -6.40 9.30
C SER A 83 3.05 -6.11 8.95
N GLU A 84 3.71 -5.23 9.70
CA GLU A 84 5.07 -4.80 9.41
C GLU A 84 6.06 -5.98 9.33
N ASP A 85 5.92 -6.95 10.22
CA ASP A 85 6.76 -8.16 10.23
C ASP A 85 6.19 -9.31 9.39
N GLU A 86 5.06 -9.07 8.72
CA GLU A 86 4.34 -10.05 7.89
C GLU A 86 3.88 -11.30 8.66
N SER A 87 3.74 -11.20 9.97
CA SER A 87 3.19 -12.28 10.79
C SER A 87 1.67 -12.39 10.65
N GLU A 88 1.03 -11.33 10.19
CA GLU A 88 -0.43 -11.26 10.00
C GLU A 88 -0.76 -10.68 8.63
N LEU A 89 -1.87 -11.15 8.08
CA LEU A 89 -2.47 -10.57 6.87
C LEU A 89 -3.83 -10.01 7.28
N TYR A 90 -4.11 -8.78 6.87
CA TYR A 90 -5.37 -8.10 7.16
C TYR A 90 -6.22 -7.98 5.90
N LEU A 91 -7.50 -8.31 6.01
CA LEU A 91 -8.51 -7.86 5.05
C LEU A 91 -9.20 -6.66 5.67
N VAL A 92 -9.04 -5.51 5.04
CA VAL A 92 -9.49 -4.22 5.58
C VAL A 92 -10.66 -3.69 4.78
N ARG A 93 -11.73 -3.30 5.47
CA ARG A 93 -12.79 -2.50 4.87
C ARG A 93 -12.45 -1.03 5.09
N THR A 94 -12.27 -0.29 4.00
CA THR A 94 -11.80 1.09 4.04
C THR A 94 -12.90 2.11 4.29
N LYS A 95 -14.16 1.75 3.99
CA LYS A 95 -15.31 2.65 4.14
C LYS A 95 -16.08 2.33 5.42
N ALA A 96 -16.76 3.33 5.97
CA ALA A 96 -17.55 3.16 7.18
C ALA A 96 -18.70 2.15 6.98
N PRO A 97 -18.97 1.23 7.91
CA PRO A 97 -18.15 0.99 9.09
C PRO A 97 -16.84 0.30 8.75
N CYS A 98 -15.74 0.88 9.20
CA CYS A 98 -14.41 0.33 8.94
C CYS A 98 -14.15 -0.85 9.88
N TRP A 99 -13.59 -1.92 9.35
CA TRP A 99 -13.20 -3.08 10.15
C TRP A 99 -12.02 -3.79 9.50
N ARG A 100 -11.44 -4.67 10.25
CA ARG A 100 -10.26 -5.44 9.81
C ARG A 100 -10.39 -6.88 10.28
N LEU A 101 -10.27 -7.82 9.33
CA LEU A 101 -10.19 -9.23 9.62
C LEU A 101 -8.71 -9.63 9.65
N VAL A 102 -8.30 -10.32 10.71
CA VAL A 102 -6.90 -10.70 10.93
C VAL A 102 -6.72 -12.19 10.65
N LEU A 103 -5.73 -12.51 9.82
CA LEU A 103 -5.33 -13.90 9.54
C LEU A 103 -3.90 -14.10 10.01
N ASN A 104 -3.68 -15.07 10.87
CA ASN A 104 -2.33 -15.39 11.36
C ASN A 104 -1.57 -16.20 10.33
N ARG A 105 -0.31 -15.85 10.12
CA ARG A 105 0.55 -16.50 9.13
C ARG A 105 0.71 -18.00 9.38
N GLY A 106 0.63 -18.44 10.63
CA GLY A 106 0.68 -19.85 10.99
C GLY A 106 -0.53 -20.68 10.55
N GLU A 107 -1.63 -20.02 10.18
CA GLU A 107 -2.88 -20.69 9.80
C GLU A 107 -3.02 -20.86 8.29
N PHE A 108 -2.16 -20.21 7.50
CA PHE A 108 -2.24 -20.27 6.04
C PHE A 108 -0.85 -20.16 5.41
N ASP A 109 -0.73 -20.66 4.17
CA ASP A 109 0.36 -20.26 3.30
C ASP A 109 -0.20 -19.47 2.11
N ASN A 110 0.66 -18.71 1.46
CA ASN A 110 0.21 -17.79 0.41
C ASN A 110 -0.45 -18.51 -0.78
N ILE A 111 0.03 -19.69 -1.13
CA ILE A 111 -0.51 -20.44 -2.27
C ILE A 111 -1.90 -20.98 -1.95
N LYS A 112 -2.07 -21.59 -0.78
CA LYS A 112 -3.35 -22.13 -0.34
C LYS A 112 -4.38 -21.02 -0.17
N LEU A 113 -3.98 -19.90 0.42
CA LEU A 113 -4.87 -18.75 0.60
C LEU A 113 -5.30 -18.19 -0.75
N ALA A 114 -4.38 -17.99 -1.68
CA ALA A 114 -4.70 -17.50 -3.02
C ALA A 114 -5.67 -18.43 -3.75
N THR A 115 -5.47 -19.74 -3.65
CA THR A 115 -6.36 -20.73 -4.25
C THR A 115 -7.77 -20.65 -3.65
N SER A 116 -7.86 -20.55 -2.32
CA SER A 116 -9.15 -20.42 -1.63
C SER A 116 -9.88 -19.14 -2.00
N LEU A 117 -9.15 -18.04 -2.12
CA LEU A 117 -9.72 -16.74 -2.52
C LEU A 117 -10.26 -16.78 -3.94
N ARG A 118 -9.57 -17.45 -4.87
CA ARG A 118 -10.07 -17.62 -6.24
C ARG A 118 -11.38 -18.40 -6.26
N LYS A 119 -11.48 -19.47 -5.49
CA LYS A 119 -12.70 -20.27 -5.38
C LYS A 119 -13.84 -19.44 -4.78
N ALA A 120 -13.55 -18.65 -3.77
CA ALA A 120 -14.55 -17.77 -3.16
C ALA A 120 -15.04 -16.72 -4.16
N ALA A 121 -14.12 -16.15 -4.94
CA ALA A 121 -14.47 -15.17 -5.97
C ALA A 121 -15.36 -15.77 -7.05
N GLU A 122 -15.05 -16.99 -7.51
CA GLU A 122 -15.89 -17.72 -8.46
C GLU A 122 -17.28 -18.00 -7.92
N PHE A 123 -17.34 -18.42 -6.67
CA PHE A 123 -18.62 -18.67 -6.00
C PHE A 123 -19.48 -17.41 -5.94
N LEU A 124 -18.90 -16.28 -5.54
CA LEU A 124 -19.61 -15.00 -5.48
C LEU A 124 -20.10 -14.56 -6.85
N THR A 125 -19.27 -14.70 -7.87
CA THR A 125 -19.63 -14.33 -9.23
C THR A 125 -20.84 -15.13 -9.73
N LYS A 126 -20.91 -16.43 -9.42
CA LYS A 126 -22.04 -17.27 -9.80
C LYS A 126 -23.31 -16.93 -9.03
N LYS A 127 -23.18 -16.53 -7.75
CA LYS A 127 -24.33 -16.21 -6.90
C LYS A 127 -25.00 -14.90 -7.24
N VAL A 128 -24.26 -13.96 -7.79
CA VAL A 128 -24.78 -12.62 -8.10
C VAL A 128 -25.64 -12.61 -9.38
N ARG A 129 -25.60 -13.65 -10.16
CA ARG A 129 -26.40 -13.76 -11.38
C ARG A 129 -27.84 -14.17 -11.12
#